data_7ec9221a18da5d5a4525bcfcddc731a9
#
_entry.id   7ec9221a18da5d5a4525bcfcddc731a9
#
_cell.length_a   1.000
_cell.length_b   1.000
_cell.length_c   1.000
_cell.angle_alpha   90.00
_cell.angle_beta   90.00
_cell.angle_gamma   90.00
#
_symmetry.space_group_name_H-M   'P 1'
#
loop_
_entity.id
_entity.type
_entity.pdbx_description
1 polymer ?
#
loop_
_entity_poly.entity_id
_entity_poly.type
_entity_poly.pdbx_seq_one_letter_code
_entity_poly.pdbx_strand_id
1 'polypeptide(L)'
;MKPLSDCTLYTFIDLAYLHGREVTDIARELCEGGSDLIQLRAKEWPVERIEAAAQSILPILRHYNVGLVINAHLEIAIEVDADLSHLGQEDFFDSGYTHISELQNHPGGGRASPRAV
;
A
#
# COMPACT_ATOMS: atom_id res chain seq x y z
N MET A 1 -4.39 10.15 5.90
CA MET A 1 -3.46 9.39 6.78
C MET A 1 -2.88 10.30 7.84
N LYS A 2 -2.81 9.82 9.08
CA LYS A 2 -2.11 10.52 10.16
C LYS A 2 -0.63 10.69 9.84
N PRO A 3 0.09 11.62 10.50
CA PRO A 3 1.54 11.63 10.43
C PRO A 3 2.11 10.26 10.83
N LEU A 4 3.15 9.81 10.14
CA LEU A 4 3.72 8.47 10.36
C LEU A 4 4.16 8.27 11.82
N SER A 5 4.64 9.34 12.47
CA SER A 5 5.03 9.32 13.88
C SER A 5 3.88 9.02 14.84
N ASP A 6 2.63 9.26 14.42
CA ASP A 6 1.44 9.00 15.22
C ASP A 6 0.83 7.63 14.95
N CYS A 7 1.35 6.90 13.98
CA CYS A 7 0.86 5.57 13.62
C CYS A 7 1.46 4.52 14.56
N THR A 8 0.61 3.76 15.22
CA THR A 8 1.03 2.75 16.20
C THR A 8 0.62 1.33 15.83
N LEU A 9 -0.40 1.17 14.98
CA LEU A 9 -0.88 -0.16 14.57
C LEU A 9 -0.76 -0.30 13.05
N TYR A 10 0.07 -1.23 12.65
CA TYR A 10 0.34 -1.54 11.25
C TYR A 10 -0.17 -2.95 10.97
N THR A 11 -1.17 -3.08 10.12
CA THR A 11 -1.77 -4.38 9.79
C THR A 11 -1.59 -4.71 8.32
N PHE A 12 -1.92 -5.95 7.96
CA PHE A 12 -1.71 -6.46 6.62
C PHE A 12 -2.96 -7.11 6.07
N ILE A 13 -3.22 -6.93 4.78
CA ILE A 13 -4.17 -7.73 4.04
C ILE A 13 -3.38 -8.46 2.96
N ASP A 14 -3.35 -9.79 3.03
CA ASP A 14 -2.71 -10.61 2.00
C ASP A 14 -3.81 -11.24 1.16
N LEU A 15 -3.84 -10.90 -0.13
CA LEU A 15 -4.88 -11.38 -1.04
C LEU A 15 -4.87 -12.90 -1.21
N ALA A 16 -3.76 -13.57 -0.90
CA ALA A 16 -3.68 -15.03 -0.92
C ALA A 16 -4.41 -15.69 0.27
N TYR A 17 -4.74 -14.93 1.30
CA TYR A 17 -5.29 -15.45 2.57
C TYR A 17 -6.61 -14.79 2.95
N LEU A 18 -7.45 -14.48 1.97
CA LEU A 18 -8.76 -13.88 2.23
C LEU A 18 -9.78 -14.89 2.80
N HIS A 19 -9.55 -16.17 2.62
CA HIS A 19 -10.43 -17.24 3.11
C HIS A 19 -11.89 -17.05 2.68
N GLY A 20 -12.10 -16.66 1.43
CA GLY A 20 -13.45 -16.45 0.88
C GLY A 20 -14.11 -15.13 1.27
N ARG A 21 -13.43 -14.28 2.02
CA ARG A 21 -13.96 -12.97 2.42
C ARG A 21 -13.62 -11.91 1.39
N GLU A 22 -14.46 -10.88 1.34
CA GLU A 22 -14.19 -9.74 0.48
C GLU A 22 -13.09 -8.85 1.08
N VAL A 23 -12.19 -8.36 0.24
CA VAL A 23 -11.10 -7.49 0.70
C VAL A 23 -11.63 -6.21 1.35
N THR A 24 -12.76 -5.69 0.85
CA THR A 24 -13.39 -4.50 1.41
C THR A 24 -13.91 -4.71 2.82
N ASP A 25 -14.46 -5.89 3.11
CA ASP A 25 -14.95 -6.21 4.46
C ASP A 25 -13.79 -6.31 5.45
N ILE A 26 -12.69 -6.95 5.05
CA ILE A 26 -11.50 -7.05 5.88
C ILE A 26 -10.91 -5.67 6.14
N ALA A 27 -10.80 -4.84 5.11
CA ALA A 27 -10.29 -3.48 5.26
C ALA A 27 -11.13 -2.66 6.26
N ARG A 28 -12.45 -2.75 6.16
CA ARG A 28 -13.35 -2.05 7.07
C ARG A 28 -13.16 -2.52 8.52
N GLU A 29 -13.08 -3.83 8.72
CA GLU A 29 -12.86 -4.39 10.06
C GLU A 29 -11.54 -3.93 10.67
N LEU A 30 -10.46 -3.90 9.88
CA LEU A 30 -9.17 -3.43 10.35
C LEU A 30 -9.21 -1.94 10.71
N CYS A 31 -9.88 -1.13 9.90
CA CYS A 31 -10.05 0.29 10.20
C CYS A 31 -10.85 0.49 11.49
N GLU A 32 -11.96 -0.22 11.64
CA GLU A 32 -12.80 -0.15 12.85
C GLU A 32 -12.06 -0.66 14.08
N GLY A 33 -11.14 -1.59 13.90
CA GLY A 33 -10.30 -2.12 14.96
C GLY A 33 -9.14 -1.22 15.36
N GLY A 34 -8.95 -0.09 14.69
CA GLY A 34 -7.94 0.89 15.07
C GLY A 34 -6.64 0.84 14.30
N SER A 35 -6.60 0.18 13.15
CA SER A 35 -5.40 0.18 12.31
C SER A 35 -5.09 1.59 11.83
N ASP A 36 -3.81 1.97 11.87
CA ASP A 36 -3.33 3.25 11.36
C ASP A 36 -2.78 3.14 9.95
N LEU A 37 -2.21 1.98 9.64
CA LEU A 37 -1.69 1.66 8.31
C LEU A 37 -2.14 0.25 7.95
N ILE A 38 -2.52 0.06 6.69
CA ILE A 38 -2.83 -1.26 6.14
C ILE A 38 -1.94 -1.47 4.93
N GLN A 39 -1.13 -2.54 4.96
CA GLN A 39 -0.36 -2.96 3.81
C GLN A 39 -1.15 -3.99 3.01
N LEU A 40 -1.35 -3.70 1.73
CA LEU A 40 -1.92 -4.65 0.79
C LEU A 40 -0.78 -5.46 0.19
N ARG A 41 -0.82 -6.76 0.39
CA ARG A 41 0.18 -7.70 -0.08
C ARG A 41 -0.47 -8.75 -0.98
N ALA A 42 0.15 -9.02 -2.13
CA ALA A 42 -0.39 -9.99 -3.08
C ALA A 42 0.75 -10.55 -3.93
N LYS A 43 1.66 -11.27 -3.27
CA LYS A 43 2.78 -11.90 -3.94
C LYS A 43 2.25 -12.88 -4.99
N GLU A 44 2.75 -12.80 -6.22
CA GLU A 44 2.38 -13.67 -7.33
C GLU A 44 0.97 -13.43 -7.93
N TRP A 45 0.26 -12.38 -7.51
CA TRP A 45 -1.01 -12.02 -8.14
C TRP A 45 -0.79 -11.11 -9.35
N PRO A 46 -1.66 -11.19 -10.37
CA PRO A 46 -1.59 -10.25 -11.49
C PRO A 46 -1.72 -8.80 -11.04
N VAL A 47 -0.95 -7.92 -11.67
CA VAL A 47 -0.92 -6.49 -11.34
C VAL A 47 -2.32 -5.88 -11.39
N GLU A 48 -3.13 -6.23 -12.39
CA GLU A 48 -4.48 -5.71 -12.54
C GLU A 48 -5.38 -6.05 -11.36
N ARG A 49 -5.20 -7.23 -10.77
CA ARG A 49 -6.00 -7.66 -9.62
C ARG A 49 -5.56 -6.96 -8.34
N ILE A 50 -4.26 -6.72 -8.18
CA ILE A 50 -3.73 -5.97 -7.05
C ILE A 50 -4.23 -4.52 -7.12
N GLU A 51 -4.16 -3.92 -8.29
CA GLU A 51 -4.63 -2.56 -8.51
C GLU A 51 -6.12 -2.42 -8.24
N ALA A 52 -6.93 -3.37 -8.74
CA ALA A 52 -8.37 -3.37 -8.50
C ALA A 52 -8.69 -3.49 -7.01
N ALA A 53 -7.98 -4.37 -6.28
CA ALA A 53 -8.15 -4.50 -4.84
C ALA A 53 -7.77 -3.21 -4.11
N ALA A 54 -6.65 -2.60 -4.48
CA ALA A 54 -6.20 -1.34 -3.89
C ALA A 54 -7.23 -0.24 -4.11
N GLN A 55 -7.76 -0.11 -5.32
CA GLN A 55 -8.77 0.88 -5.65
C GLN A 55 -10.07 0.66 -4.88
N SER A 56 -10.43 -0.61 -4.61
CA SER A 56 -11.66 -0.93 -3.89
C SER A 56 -11.59 -0.58 -2.40
N ILE A 57 -10.40 -0.70 -1.79
CA ILE A 57 -10.23 -0.43 -0.35
C ILE A 57 -9.85 1.03 -0.06
N LEU A 58 -9.31 1.74 -1.02
CA LEU A 58 -8.83 3.12 -0.82
C LEU A 58 -9.89 4.06 -0.25
N PRO A 59 -11.14 4.10 -0.77
CA PRO A 59 -12.17 4.96 -0.19
C PRO A 59 -12.48 4.63 1.27
N ILE A 60 -12.43 3.36 1.63
CA ILE A 60 -12.67 2.91 3.00
C ILE A 60 -11.56 3.44 3.91
N LEU A 61 -10.31 3.27 3.52
CA LEU A 61 -9.16 3.74 4.29
C LEU A 61 -9.19 5.26 4.42
N ARG A 62 -9.52 5.98 3.36
CA ARG A 62 -9.63 7.45 3.40
C ARG A 62 -10.71 7.91 4.37
N HIS A 63 -11.84 7.21 4.42
CA HIS A 63 -12.92 7.53 5.35
C HIS A 63 -12.47 7.42 6.82
N TYR A 64 -11.65 6.43 7.13
CA TYR A 64 -11.13 6.21 8.49
C TYR A 64 -9.79 6.89 8.75
N ASN A 65 -9.28 7.65 7.81
CA ASN A 65 -7.95 8.30 7.90
C ASN A 65 -6.82 7.29 8.11
N VAL A 66 -6.91 6.12 7.48
CA VAL A 66 -5.93 5.04 7.53
C VAL A 66 -5.06 5.10 6.28
N GLY A 67 -3.76 4.91 6.44
CA GLY A 67 -2.81 4.93 5.34
C GLY A 67 -2.80 3.61 4.58
N LEU A 68 -2.70 3.69 3.26
CA LEU A 68 -2.54 2.53 2.39
C LEU A 68 -1.07 2.36 2.03
N VAL A 69 -0.55 1.15 2.25
CA VAL A 69 0.81 0.76 1.87
C VAL A 69 0.71 -0.34 0.82
N ILE A 70 1.40 -0.17 -0.30
CA ILE A 70 1.46 -1.20 -1.34
C ILE A 70 2.80 -1.93 -1.23
N ASN A 71 2.73 -3.27 -1.20
CA ASN A 71 3.91 -4.12 -1.11
C ASN A 71 4.49 -4.37 -2.51
N ALA A 72 5.79 -4.17 -2.66
CA ALA A 72 6.62 -4.60 -3.79
C ALA A 72 6.32 -3.98 -5.17
N HIS A 73 5.22 -3.24 -5.35
CA HIS A 73 4.82 -2.67 -6.64
C HIS A 73 4.71 -1.15 -6.56
N LEU A 74 5.85 -0.48 -6.70
CA LEU A 74 5.89 0.99 -6.63
C LEU A 74 4.98 1.65 -7.65
N GLU A 75 4.93 1.12 -8.87
CA GLU A 75 4.09 1.65 -9.94
C GLU A 75 2.59 1.57 -9.60
N ILE A 76 2.17 0.52 -8.90
CA ILE A 76 0.78 0.42 -8.42
C ILE A 76 0.52 1.47 -7.34
N ALA A 77 1.46 1.63 -6.41
CA ALA A 77 1.33 2.62 -5.35
C ALA A 77 1.15 4.04 -5.91
N ILE A 78 1.90 4.37 -6.96
CA ILE A 78 1.79 5.66 -7.63
C ILE A 78 0.44 5.78 -8.35
N GLU A 79 0.05 4.76 -9.09
CA GLU A 79 -1.18 4.77 -9.89
C GLU A 79 -2.44 4.92 -9.04
N VAL A 80 -2.50 4.24 -7.90
CA VAL A 80 -3.65 4.31 -7.00
C VAL A 80 -3.56 5.42 -5.97
N ASP A 81 -2.47 6.19 -5.97
CA ASP A 81 -2.21 7.26 -5.02
C ASP A 81 -2.17 6.77 -3.58
N ALA A 82 -1.46 5.66 -3.36
CA ALA A 82 -1.22 5.13 -2.04
C ALA A 82 -0.32 6.07 -1.21
N ASP A 83 -0.43 5.99 0.10
CA ASP A 83 0.35 6.84 1.00
C ASP A 83 1.82 6.42 1.07
N LEU A 84 2.07 5.11 1.07
CA LEU A 84 3.39 4.55 1.24
C LEU A 84 3.59 3.34 0.32
N SER A 85 4.84 2.99 0.08
CA SER A 85 5.18 1.72 -0.56
C SER A 85 6.22 1.00 0.29
N HIS A 86 6.10 -0.34 0.34
CA HIS A 86 7.06 -1.18 1.03
C HIS A 86 7.83 -2.00 -0.01
N LEU A 87 9.14 -1.82 -0.06
CA LEU A 87 10.01 -2.58 -0.95
C LEU A 87 10.99 -3.38 -0.10
N GLY A 88 11.08 -4.69 -0.37
CA GLY A 88 12.16 -5.50 0.16
C GLY A 88 13.47 -5.09 -0.52
N GLN A 89 14.59 -5.46 0.06
CA GLN A 89 15.90 -5.08 -0.46
C GLN A 89 16.08 -5.52 -1.93
N GLU A 90 15.66 -6.74 -2.28
CA GLU A 90 15.76 -7.24 -3.64
C GLU A 90 14.88 -6.46 -4.60
N ASP A 91 13.64 -6.19 -4.20
CA ASP A 91 12.71 -5.40 -5.01
C ASP A 91 13.23 -4.01 -5.29
N PHE A 92 13.86 -3.40 -4.28
CA PHE A 92 14.45 -2.08 -4.40
C PHE A 92 15.54 -2.05 -5.48
N PHE A 93 16.46 -3.01 -5.43
CA PHE A 93 17.55 -3.07 -6.41
C PHE A 93 17.08 -3.55 -7.79
N ASP A 94 16.13 -4.48 -7.85
CA ASP A 94 15.57 -4.96 -9.11
C ASP A 94 14.83 -3.87 -9.86
N SER A 95 14.32 -2.87 -9.14
CA SER A 95 13.68 -1.69 -9.74
C SER A 95 14.69 -0.66 -10.26
N GLY A 96 15.96 -0.90 -10.11
CA GLY A 96 17.02 -0.03 -10.60
C GLY A 96 17.42 1.10 -9.66
N TYR A 97 16.89 1.12 -8.45
CA TYR A 97 17.25 2.13 -7.45
C TYR A 97 18.50 1.70 -6.67
N THR A 98 19.34 2.67 -6.33
CA THR A 98 20.54 2.45 -5.49
C THR A 98 20.47 3.20 -4.17
N HIS A 99 19.57 4.19 -4.07
CA HIS A 99 19.36 4.98 -2.87
C HIS A 99 17.88 5.22 -2.64
N ILE A 100 17.47 5.23 -1.39
CA ILE A 100 16.06 5.47 -1.01
C ILE A 100 15.56 6.82 -1.53
N SER A 101 16.43 7.82 -1.58
CA SER A 101 16.06 9.14 -2.10
C SER A 101 15.56 9.11 -3.56
N GLU A 102 15.97 8.12 -4.34
CA GLU A 102 15.50 7.97 -5.72
C GLU A 102 14.02 7.62 -5.80
N LEU A 103 13.49 6.91 -4.80
CA LEU A 103 12.06 6.57 -4.73
C LEU A 103 11.21 7.82 -4.56
N GLN A 104 11.70 8.79 -3.81
CA GLN A 104 10.97 10.03 -3.54
C GLN A 104 10.90 10.94 -4.77
N ASN A 105 11.80 10.73 -5.72
CA ASN A 105 11.89 11.51 -6.96
C ASN A 105 11.46 10.69 -8.17
N HIS A 106 10.70 9.61 -7.96
CA HIS A 106 10.24 8.76 -9.05
C HIS A 106 9.39 9.58 -10.03
N PRO A 107 9.64 9.47 -11.35
CA PRO A 107 8.93 10.27 -12.36
C PRO A 107 7.50 9.76 -12.59
N GLY A 108 6.70 9.77 -11.57
CA GLY A 108 5.32 9.29 -11.59
C GLY A 108 4.30 10.33 -11.97
N GLY A 109 4.53 11.10 -13.02
CA GLY A 109 3.48 11.90 -13.61
C GLY A 109 2.94 13.06 -12.78
N GLY A 110 3.77 13.79 -12.09
CA GLY A 110 3.34 15.00 -11.37
C GLY A 110 2.68 14.77 -10.02
N ARG A 111 2.62 13.53 -9.55
CA ARG A 111 2.17 13.21 -8.19
C ARG A 111 3.37 13.12 -7.26
N ALA A 112 3.13 13.38 -5.98
CA ALA A 112 4.12 13.06 -4.96
C ALA A 112 4.28 11.53 -4.91
N SER A 113 5.52 11.04 -4.99
CA SER A 113 5.78 9.62 -4.87
C SER A 113 5.47 9.13 -3.46
N PRO A 114 4.87 7.93 -3.28
CA PRO A 114 4.71 7.33 -1.97
C PRO A 114 6.07 7.13 -1.30
N ARG A 115 6.12 7.35 0.00
CA ARG A 115 7.35 7.10 0.74
C ARG A 115 7.59 5.60 0.88
N ALA A 116 8.86 5.20 0.81
CA ALA A 116 9.27 3.83 1.11
C ALA A 116 9.21 3.57 2.61
N VAL A 117 8.79 2.38 2.97
CA VAL A 117 8.77 1.91 4.36
C VAL A 117 9.50 0.59 4.52
#